data_f1cff4c7d75aa7b3924d2731e2d34375
#
_entry.id   f1cff4c7d75aa7b3924d2731e2d34375
#
_cell.length_a   1.000
_cell.length_b   1.000
_cell.length_c   1.000
_cell.angle_alpha   90.00
_cell.angle_beta   90.00
_cell.angle_gamma   90.00
#
_symmetry.space_group_name_H-M   'P 1'
#
loop_
_entity.id
_entity.type
_entity.pdbx_description
1 polymer ?
#
loop_
_entity_poly.entity_id
_entity_poly.type
_entity_poly.pdbx_seq_one_letter_code
_entity_poly.pdbx_strand_id
1 'polypeptide(L)'
;MKRVLLYIWPLLMLTACRNDVMVVPMEDINTGGKTVKSEIVGMYLLNEGNMGSNKSTLDYLDLSASDSTVHYLRNIYSERNPTTVMSLGDVGNDCQIYGSRLWLVINCSNKVEVARVEDAVRIGKVDVPNCRYVTFKDGYAYVSSYVGSVADTGSSPLGSVYKVDTLTLQKTDSCAVGYQPEEVAIIGNQLFVANSGGYQGMTGQGYESTVSVVDLNTMQETDKIVVAPNLHRLRADKYDQLWVTARGNYMDDEPAIYWLTKDAKGRMTVGGHLDQPVSDLCIVGDSLYFYGSQWSEVTMTNTITYGIINVRTHEIISTQLSQAPEISKIRMPYGIIVNPIHRDFYLMDAKNYVSSGELLHFLPDGTFDWKVKTGDIPAHAAFRYKSEE
;
A
#
# COMPACT_ATOMS: atom_id res chain seq x y z
N MET A 1 15.74 -1.41 -76.45
CA MET A 1 16.53 -1.07 -75.30
C MET A 1 15.63 -0.34 -74.28
N LYS A 2 15.08 -1.07 -73.28
CA LYS A 2 14.23 -0.49 -72.23
C LYS A 2 15.13 -0.14 -71.03
N ARG A 3 15.19 1.15 -70.69
CA ARG A 3 15.87 1.62 -69.46
C ARG A 3 14.97 1.35 -68.24
N VAL A 4 15.43 0.49 -67.34
CA VAL A 4 14.81 0.29 -66.02
C VAL A 4 15.43 1.36 -65.12
N LEU A 5 14.61 2.30 -64.63
CA LEU A 5 14.97 3.21 -63.54
C LEU A 5 14.75 2.50 -62.22
N LEU A 6 15.83 2.18 -61.52
CA LEU A 6 15.79 1.74 -60.14
C LEU A 6 15.59 2.95 -59.23
N TYR A 7 14.42 3.07 -58.60
CA TYR A 7 14.22 3.99 -57.49
C TYR A 7 14.73 3.34 -56.19
N ILE A 8 15.90 3.78 -55.74
CA ILE A 8 16.39 3.48 -54.42
C ILE A 8 15.72 4.49 -53.48
N TRP A 9 14.75 4.01 -52.71
CA TRP A 9 14.19 4.77 -51.57
C TRP A 9 15.18 4.64 -50.42
N PRO A 10 15.72 5.76 -49.85
CA PRO A 10 16.49 5.68 -48.64
C PRO A 10 15.50 5.38 -47.49
N LEU A 11 15.62 4.18 -46.92
CA LEU A 11 14.98 3.82 -45.69
C LEU A 11 15.63 4.65 -44.57
N LEU A 12 15.07 5.83 -44.26
CA LEU A 12 15.37 6.57 -43.05
C LEU A 12 14.92 5.71 -41.89
N MET A 13 15.84 4.93 -41.32
CA MET A 13 15.67 4.39 -39.97
C MET A 13 15.67 5.57 -39.00
N LEU A 14 14.48 6.03 -38.67
CA LEU A 14 14.27 6.82 -37.46
C LEU A 14 14.56 5.90 -36.28
N THR A 15 15.84 5.82 -35.91
CA THR A 15 16.18 5.44 -34.55
C THR A 15 15.66 6.55 -33.64
N ALA A 16 14.40 6.48 -33.29
CA ALA A 16 13.88 7.18 -32.11
C ALA A 16 14.65 6.60 -30.93
N CYS A 17 15.79 7.20 -30.61
CA CYS A 17 16.33 7.08 -29.27
C CYS A 17 15.28 7.66 -28.34
N ARG A 18 14.45 6.78 -27.83
CA ARG A 18 13.53 7.08 -26.74
C ARG A 18 14.42 7.26 -25.51
N ASN A 19 14.87 8.51 -25.28
CA ASN A 19 15.45 8.91 -24.01
C ASN A 19 14.31 8.93 -22.95
N ASP A 20 13.76 7.77 -22.65
CA ASP A 20 12.74 7.61 -21.60
C ASP A 20 13.33 7.68 -20.19
N VAL A 21 14.53 8.16 -20.05
CA VAL A 21 15.17 8.44 -18.80
C VAL A 21 14.94 9.91 -18.45
N MET A 22 13.71 10.31 -18.29
CA MET A 22 13.42 11.55 -17.61
C MET A 22 13.48 11.28 -16.10
N VAL A 23 14.63 11.56 -15.49
CA VAL A 23 14.67 11.80 -14.05
C VAL A 23 13.77 13.00 -13.81
N VAL A 24 12.59 12.76 -13.27
CA VAL A 24 11.71 13.86 -12.86
C VAL A 24 12.40 14.53 -11.69
N PRO A 25 12.80 15.82 -11.81
CA PRO A 25 13.50 16.50 -10.72
C PRO A 25 12.59 16.58 -9.49
N MET A 26 13.21 16.64 -8.31
CA MET A 26 12.48 16.93 -7.08
C MET A 26 11.85 18.32 -7.17
N GLU A 27 10.63 18.43 -6.68
CA GLU A 27 9.92 19.69 -6.52
C GLU A 27 9.67 19.92 -5.02
N ASP A 28 10.02 21.10 -4.51
CA ASP A 28 9.67 21.54 -3.16
C ASP A 28 8.43 22.46 -3.23
N ILE A 29 7.33 22.01 -2.65
CA ILE A 29 6.04 22.68 -2.71
C ILE A 29 5.63 23.10 -1.30
N ASN A 30 5.51 24.39 -1.05
CA ASN A 30 4.89 24.90 0.17
C ASN A 30 3.39 24.61 0.13
N THR A 31 2.87 23.83 1.07
CA THR A 31 1.46 23.43 1.11
C THR A 31 0.54 24.53 1.63
N GLY A 32 1.08 25.56 2.28
CA GLY A 32 0.34 26.57 3.04
C GLY A 32 -0.02 26.13 4.46
N GLY A 33 0.14 24.87 4.79
CA GLY A 33 -0.06 24.34 6.14
C GLY A 33 0.99 24.81 7.13
N LYS A 34 0.70 24.71 8.42
CA LYS A 34 1.61 25.08 9.51
C LYS A 34 2.18 23.83 10.17
N THR A 35 3.48 23.86 10.46
CA THR A 35 4.10 22.82 11.26
C THR A 35 3.61 22.87 12.70
N VAL A 36 3.41 21.69 13.30
CA VAL A 36 3.06 21.53 14.71
C VAL A 36 4.22 20.81 15.41
N LYS A 37 4.65 21.32 16.56
CA LYS A 37 5.69 20.66 17.34
C LYS A 37 5.23 19.25 17.72
N SER A 38 5.92 18.24 17.23
CA SER A 38 5.56 16.83 17.39
C SER A 38 6.81 15.95 17.41
N GLU A 39 6.66 14.70 17.84
CA GLU A 39 7.67 13.65 17.62
C GLU A 39 7.62 13.13 16.18
N ILE A 40 6.50 13.31 15.47
CA ILE A 40 6.39 13.06 14.04
C ILE A 40 6.95 14.27 13.31
N VAL A 41 8.04 14.06 12.59
CA VAL A 41 8.78 15.11 11.88
C VAL A 41 8.55 15.08 10.37
N GLY A 42 7.91 14.03 9.86
CA GLY A 42 7.59 13.93 8.44
C GLY A 42 6.79 12.67 8.11
N MET A 43 6.50 12.52 6.82
CA MET A 43 5.79 11.36 6.29
C MET A 43 6.30 11.04 4.89
N TYR A 44 6.68 9.80 4.67
CA TYR A 44 6.93 9.29 3.33
C TYR A 44 5.62 8.90 2.66
N LEU A 45 5.50 9.22 1.38
CA LEU A 45 4.37 8.85 0.53
C LEU A 45 4.88 8.11 -0.70
N LEU A 46 4.48 6.87 -0.85
CA LEU A 46 4.77 6.04 -2.02
C LEU A 46 3.62 6.16 -3.02
N ASN A 47 3.97 6.61 -4.24
CA ASN A 47 3.07 6.60 -5.37
C ASN A 47 3.28 5.29 -6.15
N GLU A 48 2.22 4.52 -6.36
CA GLU A 48 2.31 3.22 -7.05
C GLU A 48 2.84 3.37 -8.47
N GLY A 49 2.34 4.35 -9.22
CA GLY A 49 2.50 4.42 -10.66
C GLY A 49 1.66 3.38 -11.40
N ASN A 50 1.42 3.58 -12.66
CA ASN A 50 0.69 2.63 -13.49
C ASN A 50 1.53 1.39 -13.79
N MET A 51 0.92 0.22 -13.70
CA MET A 51 1.54 -1.05 -14.07
C MET A 51 2.07 -1.02 -15.50
N GLY A 52 3.32 -1.43 -15.68
CA GLY A 52 4.04 -1.41 -16.95
C GLY A 52 4.63 -0.05 -17.33
N SER A 53 4.44 1.00 -16.52
CA SER A 53 4.95 2.35 -16.81
C SER A 53 6.31 2.65 -16.17
N ASN A 54 6.73 1.87 -15.18
CA ASN A 54 7.93 2.10 -14.38
C ASN A 54 7.97 3.50 -13.72
N LYS A 55 6.83 3.95 -13.21
CA LYS A 55 6.61 5.31 -12.68
C LYS A 55 6.35 5.39 -11.18
N SER A 56 6.67 4.33 -10.41
CA SER A 56 6.61 4.44 -8.95
C SER A 56 7.57 5.52 -8.47
N THR A 57 7.10 6.39 -7.59
CA THR A 57 7.88 7.50 -7.00
C THR A 57 7.69 7.57 -5.49
N LEU A 58 8.67 8.16 -4.81
CA LEU A 58 8.61 8.43 -3.38
C LEU A 58 8.64 9.93 -3.16
N ASP A 59 7.66 10.40 -2.40
CA ASP A 59 7.54 11.78 -1.96
C ASP A 59 7.75 11.87 -0.44
N TYR A 60 8.04 13.06 0.07
CA TYR A 60 8.22 13.30 1.50
C TYR A 60 7.52 14.57 1.93
N LEU A 61 6.70 14.48 2.97
CA LEU A 61 6.08 15.61 3.64
C LEU A 61 6.96 16.00 4.83
N ASP A 62 7.54 17.20 4.81
CA ASP A 62 8.32 17.76 5.92
C ASP A 62 7.37 18.51 6.86
N LEU A 63 7.16 17.93 8.04
CA LEU A 63 6.33 18.48 9.11
C LEU A 63 7.13 19.27 10.15
N SER A 64 8.46 19.43 9.94
CA SER A 64 9.40 20.04 10.89
C SER A 64 10.24 21.16 10.31
N ALA A 65 9.89 21.65 9.13
CA ALA A 65 10.65 22.69 8.46
C ALA A 65 10.83 23.96 9.31
N SER A 66 11.99 24.57 9.25
CA SER A 66 12.42 25.66 10.13
C SER A 66 11.64 26.98 9.91
N ASP A 67 11.02 27.15 8.76
CA ASP A 67 10.17 28.30 8.42
C ASP A 67 8.74 28.20 8.98
N SER A 68 8.46 27.14 9.76
CA SER A 68 7.16 26.85 10.36
C SER A 68 6.04 26.57 9.35
N THR A 69 6.38 26.18 8.12
CA THR A 69 5.44 25.74 7.10
C THR A 69 5.62 24.28 6.74
N VAL A 70 4.57 23.64 6.24
CA VAL A 70 4.63 22.24 5.78
C VAL A 70 5.06 22.22 4.34
N HIS A 71 6.20 21.57 4.07
CA HIS A 71 6.75 21.38 2.74
C HIS A 71 6.49 19.97 2.20
N TYR A 72 6.11 19.88 0.94
CA TYR A 72 5.95 18.62 0.23
C TYR A 72 7.05 18.48 -0.83
N LEU A 73 7.95 17.54 -0.58
CA LEU A 73 9.08 17.24 -1.47
C LEU A 73 8.67 16.10 -2.40
N ARG A 74 8.34 16.43 -3.63
CA ARG A 74 7.87 15.47 -4.62
C ARG A 74 9.06 14.80 -5.31
N ASN A 75 8.99 13.45 -5.48
CA ASN A 75 9.96 12.63 -6.19
C ASN A 75 11.40 12.70 -5.61
N ILE A 76 11.51 12.54 -4.30
CA ILE A 76 12.81 12.65 -3.62
C ILE A 76 13.76 11.48 -3.91
N TYR A 77 13.24 10.27 -4.22
CA TYR A 77 14.08 9.08 -4.32
C TYR A 77 15.13 9.18 -5.42
N SER A 78 14.75 9.63 -6.61
CA SER A 78 15.65 9.76 -7.74
C SER A 78 16.75 10.79 -7.49
N GLU A 79 16.42 11.90 -6.84
CA GLU A 79 17.39 12.95 -6.48
C GLU A 79 18.39 12.48 -5.42
N ARG A 80 17.90 11.74 -4.40
CA ARG A 80 18.76 11.21 -3.33
C ARG A 80 19.66 10.06 -3.80
N ASN A 81 19.33 9.44 -4.94
CA ASN A 81 20.01 8.24 -5.46
C ASN A 81 20.43 8.37 -6.94
N PRO A 82 21.08 9.47 -7.36
CA PRO A 82 21.30 9.78 -8.78
C PRO A 82 22.21 8.80 -9.52
N THR A 83 23.02 8.03 -8.79
CA THR A 83 23.99 7.08 -9.37
C THR A 83 23.50 5.63 -9.36
N THR A 84 22.39 5.35 -8.69
CA THR A 84 22.01 3.97 -8.38
C THR A 84 20.82 3.48 -9.19
N VAL A 85 19.80 4.30 -9.36
CA VAL A 85 18.54 3.90 -10.03
C VAL A 85 17.86 5.13 -10.59
N MET A 86 17.47 5.09 -11.88
CA MET A 86 16.80 6.20 -12.52
C MET A 86 15.31 6.31 -12.15
N SER A 87 14.70 5.23 -11.66
CA SER A 87 13.36 5.23 -11.09
C SER A 87 13.29 4.23 -9.94
N LEU A 88 12.33 4.42 -9.04
CA LEU A 88 12.09 3.49 -7.94
C LEU A 88 11.65 2.10 -8.46
N GLY A 89 10.92 2.08 -9.57
CA GLY A 89 10.46 0.86 -10.23
C GLY A 89 9.00 0.93 -10.68
N ASP A 90 8.38 -0.22 -10.82
CA ASP A 90 7.02 -0.37 -11.32
C ASP A 90 6.10 -0.96 -10.23
N VAL A 91 5.02 -0.26 -9.95
CA VAL A 91 4.02 -0.54 -8.91
C VAL A 91 4.59 -0.60 -7.49
N GLY A 92 4.61 0.54 -6.81
CA GLY A 92 4.90 0.65 -5.37
C GLY A 92 3.72 0.19 -4.52
N ASN A 93 3.83 -0.96 -3.87
CA ASN A 93 2.71 -1.65 -3.24
C ASN A 93 2.63 -1.51 -1.72
N ASP A 94 3.72 -1.16 -1.05
CA ASP A 94 3.74 -0.90 0.39
C ASP A 94 4.93 -0.02 0.78
N CYS A 95 4.75 0.77 1.85
CA CYS A 95 5.74 1.69 2.38
C CYS A 95 5.73 1.60 3.91
N GLN A 96 6.80 1.06 4.50
CA GLN A 96 6.91 0.85 5.95
C GLN A 96 8.25 1.32 6.49
N ILE A 97 8.27 1.74 7.76
CA ILE A 97 9.49 2.09 8.49
C ILE A 97 9.73 1.06 9.60
N TYR A 98 10.97 0.54 9.65
CA TYR A 98 11.41 -0.31 10.73
C TYR A 98 12.80 0.11 11.19
N GLY A 99 12.91 0.58 12.44
CA GLY A 99 14.12 1.18 12.97
C GLY A 99 14.57 2.39 12.13
N SER A 100 15.81 2.39 11.70
CA SER A 100 16.40 3.44 10.85
C SER A 100 16.20 3.21 9.35
N ARG A 101 15.34 2.26 8.96
CA ARG A 101 15.18 1.84 7.56
C ARG A 101 13.77 2.06 7.06
N LEU A 102 13.69 2.60 5.84
CA LEU A 102 12.50 2.75 5.02
C LEU A 102 12.46 1.58 4.03
N TRP A 103 11.37 0.82 4.03
CA TRP A 103 11.14 -0.36 3.20
C TRP A 103 10.05 -0.05 2.19
N LEU A 104 10.37 -0.21 0.91
CA LEU A 104 9.50 0.09 -0.22
C LEU A 104 9.30 -1.18 -1.03
N VAL A 105 8.09 -1.72 -1.01
CA VAL A 105 7.73 -2.93 -1.75
C VAL A 105 7.36 -2.54 -3.16
N ILE A 106 8.14 -2.98 -4.15
CA ILE A 106 7.95 -2.63 -5.56
C ILE A 106 7.56 -3.89 -6.34
N ASN A 107 6.27 -4.07 -6.48
CA ASN A 107 5.63 -5.31 -6.90
C ASN A 107 6.09 -5.80 -8.27
N CYS A 108 5.81 -5.05 -9.34
CA CYS A 108 6.14 -5.46 -10.71
C CYS A 108 7.65 -5.41 -11.01
N SER A 109 8.44 -4.78 -10.16
CA SER A 109 9.91 -4.84 -10.21
C SER A 109 10.50 -6.01 -9.40
N ASN A 110 9.65 -6.83 -8.78
CA ASN A 110 10.05 -8.02 -8.01
C ASN A 110 11.11 -7.74 -6.93
N LYS A 111 11.00 -6.64 -6.23
CA LYS A 111 11.97 -6.22 -5.21
C LYS A 111 11.33 -5.47 -4.05
N VAL A 112 11.98 -5.58 -2.91
CA VAL A 112 11.81 -4.65 -1.79
C VAL A 112 13.03 -3.76 -1.74
N GLU A 113 12.86 -2.47 -1.99
CA GLU A 113 13.92 -1.48 -1.93
C GLU A 113 14.06 -1.00 -0.48
N VAL A 114 15.30 -0.82 0.01
CA VAL A 114 15.57 -0.41 1.38
C VAL A 114 16.46 0.84 1.36
N ALA A 115 16.00 1.87 2.06
CA ALA A 115 16.68 3.15 2.17
C ALA A 115 16.83 3.58 3.65
N ARG A 116 17.66 4.58 3.92
CA ARG A 116 17.69 5.22 5.24
C ARG A 116 16.42 6.02 5.47
N VAL A 117 15.86 5.92 6.66
CA VAL A 117 14.67 6.69 7.03
C VAL A 117 14.92 8.20 7.15
N GLU A 118 16.18 8.59 7.33
CA GLU A 118 16.54 9.99 7.52
C GLU A 118 16.45 10.79 6.23
N ASP A 119 16.92 10.24 5.12
CA ASP A 119 17.13 10.99 3.87
C ASP A 119 16.74 10.23 2.59
N ALA A 120 16.16 9.04 2.72
CA ALA A 120 15.79 8.16 1.62
C ALA A 120 16.99 7.70 0.74
N VAL A 121 18.22 7.79 1.25
CA VAL A 121 19.39 7.26 0.55
C VAL A 121 19.37 5.74 0.60
N ARG A 122 19.53 5.13 -0.55
CA ARG A 122 19.47 3.68 -0.74
C ARG A 122 20.54 2.94 0.08
N ILE A 123 20.10 1.90 0.78
CA ILE A 123 20.97 0.94 1.48
C ILE A 123 21.17 -0.30 0.60
N GLY A 124 20.09 -0.82 0.03
CA GLY A 124 20.10 -2.04 -0.76
C GLY A 124 18.72 -2.47 -1.22
N LYS A 125 18.61 -3.71 -1.68
CA LYS A 125 17.33 -4.32 -2.06
C LYS A 125 17.31 -5.81 -1.69
N VAL A 126 16.10 -6.35 -1.61
CA VAL A 126 15.83 -7.78 -1.53
C VAL A 126 15.01 -8.17 -2.75
N ASP A 127 15.48 -9.16 -3.52
CA ASP A 127 14.70 -9.67 -4.66
C ASP A 127 13.63 -10.65 -4.15
N VAL A 128 12.36 -10.24 -4.25
CA VAL A 128 11.18 -11.01 -3.87
C VAL A 128 10.20 -11.00 -5.04
N PRO A 129 9.94 -12.14 -5.68
CA PRO A 129 9.09 -12.19 -6.86
C PRO A 129 7.66 -11.78 -6.51
N ASN A 130 7.08 -10.91 -7.31
CA ASN A 130 5.70 -10.44 -7.18
C ASN A 130 5.32 -10.11 -5.72
N CYS A 131 6.18 -9.32 -5.02
CA CYS A 131 6.02 -8.94 -3.62
C CYS A 131 4.83 -8.02 -3.41
N ARG A 132 4.14 -8.15 -2.25
CA ARG A 132 2.91 -7.42 -1.98
C ARG A 132 3.02 -6.48 -0.77
N TYR A 133 3.15 -7.01 0.42
CA TYR A 133 3.18 -6.25 1.68
C TYR A 133 4.31 -6.71 2.57
N VAL A 134 4.69 -5.88 3.54
CA VAL A 134 5.74 -6.19 4.49
C VAL A 134 5.32 -5.84 5.92
N THR A 135 5.66 -6.71 6.88
CA THR A 135 5.57 -6.43 8.32
C THR A 135 6.85 -6.87 9.02
N PHE A 136 7.02 -6.47 10.28
CA PHE A 136 8.30 -6.64 10.98
C PHE A 136 8.13 -7.19 12.38
N LYS A 137 9.09 -8.02 12.79
CA LYS A 137 9.24 -8.47 14.16
C LYS A 137 10.68 -8.94 14.44
N ASP A 138 11.21 -8.54 15.60
CA ASP A 138 12.47 -9.04 16.17
C ASP A 138 13.66 -9.06 15.18
N GLY A 139 13.83 -7.97 14.43
CA GLY A 139 14.90 -7.83 13.45
C GLY A 139 14.66 -8.51 12.09
N TYR A 140 13.48 -9.04 11.86
CA TYR A 140 13.10 -9.65 10.58
C TYR A 140 11.93 -8.91 9.92
N ALA A 141 11.99 -8.84 8.60
CA ALA A 141 10.90 -8.45 7.73
C ALA A 141 10.21 -9.70 7.18
N TYR A 142 8.88 -9.67 7.10
CA TYR A 142 8.06 -10.74 6.51
C TYR A 142 7.30 -10.17 5.33
N VAL A 143 7.63 -10.67 4.13
CA VAL A 143 7.14 -10.11 2.86
C VAL A 143 6.22 -11.11 2.19
N SER A 144 4.96 -10.74 1.97
CA SER A 144 4.03 -11.56 1.18
C SER A 144 4.33 -11.47 -0.31
N SER A 145 4.09 -12.54 -1.03
CA SER A 145 4.44 -12.69 -2.45
C SER A 145 3.49 -13.64 -3.15
N TYR A 146 3.08 -13.29 -4.36
CA TYR A 146 2.36 -14.20 -5.25
C TYR A 146 3.25 -15.29 -5.87
N VAL A 147 4.57 -15.17 -5.69
CA VAL A 147 5.65 -16.07 -6.18
C VAL A 147 5.78 -16.07 -7.70
N GLY A 148 4.69 -16.29 -8.43
CA GLY A 148 4.71 -16.42 -9.88
C GLY A 148 3.98 -15.30 -10.63
N SER A 149 3.98 -15.41 -11.95
CA SER A 149 3.16 -14.56 -12.82
C SER A 149 1.69 -14.88 -12.60
N VAL A 150 0.86 -13.84 -12.55
CA VAL A 150 -0.61 -13.95 -12.48
C VAL A 150 -1.25 -14.02 -13.87
N ALA A 151 -0.47 -13.86 -14.93
CA ALA A 151 -0.95 -13.86 -16.31
C ALA A 151 -1.22 -15.26 -16.88
N ASP A 152 -0.68 -16.31 -16.27
CA ASP A 152 -0.88 -17.68 -16.70
C ASP A 152 -2.10 -18.30 -16.01
N THR A 153 -3.16 -18.36 -16.76
CA THR A 153 -4.54 -18.69 -16.41
C THR A 153 -4.81 -20.18 -16.13
N GLY A 154 -3.88 -20.93 -15.64
CA GLY A 154 -4.14 -22.36 -15.43
C GLY A 154 -3.47 -22.99 -14.22
N SER A 155 -2.45 -22.38 -13.68
CA SER A 155 -1.66 -22.95 -12.58
C SER A 155 -0.86 -21.88 -11.82
N SER A 156 -1.56 -20.89 -11.23
CA SER A 156 -0.89 -19.98 -10.30
C SER A 156 -0.27 -20.83 -9.18
N PRO A 157 1.01 -20.63 -8.82
CA PRO A 157 1.58 -21.28 -7.66
C PRO A 157 0.91 -20.77 -6.38
N LEU A 158 0.99 -21.54 -5.31
CA LEU A 158 0.70 -21.03 -3.98
C LEU A 158 1.57 -19.81 -3.70
N GLY A 159 1.02 -18.84 -3.01
CA GLY A 159 1.78 -17.69 -2.52
C GLY A 159 2.75 -18.09 -1.41
N SER A 160 3.59 -17.16 -1.03
CA SER A 160 4.59 -17.39 0.03
C SER A 160 4.77 -16.14 0.87
N VAL A 161 5.25 -16.32 2.09
CA VAL A 161 5.85 -15.26 2.89
C VAL A 161 7.35 -15.52 3.02
N TYR A 162 8.16 -14.53 2.67
CA TYR A 162 9.61 -14.58 2.82
C TYR A 162 10.04 -13.89 4.12
N LYS A 163 10.86 -14.57 4.91
CA LYS A 163 11.55 -14.00 6.08
C LYS A 163 12.89 -13.42 5.64
N VAL A 164 13.13 -12.16 5.96
CA VAL A 164 14.32 -11.42 5.57
C VAL A 164 14.97 -10.82 6.81
N ASP A 165 16.25 -11.04 6.99
CA ASP A 165 17.03 -10.37 8.02
C ASP A 165 17.16 -8.86 7.68
N THR A 166 16.71 -8.00 8.59
CA THR A 166 16.64 -6.55 8.32
C THR A 166 18.00 -5.87 8.29
N LEU A 167 19.07 -6.46 8.81
CA LEU A 167 20.41 -5.90 8.79
C LEU A 167 21.18 -6.31 7.54
N THR A 168 21.16 -7.59 7.22
CA THR A 168 21.92 -8.17 6.09
C THR A 168 21.17 -8.13 4.78
N LEU A 169 19.86 -7.91 4.79
CA LEU A 169 18.94 -7.98 3.64
C LEU A 169 18.93 -9.35 2.94
N GLN A 170 19.26 -10.40 3.66
CA GLN A 170 19.24 -11.76 3.15
C GLN A 170 17.91 -12.45 3.49
N LYS A 171 17.35 -13.17 2.53
CA LYS A 171 16.26 -14.11 2.80
C LYS A 171 16.77 -15.26 3.63
N THR A 172 16.19 -15.49 4.79
CA THR A 172 16.61 -16.54 5.73
C THR A 172 15.68 -17.73 5.73
N ASP A 173 14.40 -17.52 5.38
CA ASP A 173 13.39 -18.56 5.36
C ASP A 173 12.19 -18.17 4.50
N SER A 174 11.25 -19.10 4.28
CA SER A 174 9.96 -18.82 3.63
C SER A 174 8.91 -19.85 4.03
N CYS A 175 7.64 -19.47 3.94
CA CYS A 175 6.50 -20.33 4.18
C CYS A 175 5.50 -20.21 3.02
N ALA A 176 5.10 -21.33 2.42
CA ALA A 176 4.00 -21.36 1.47
C ALA A 176 2.67 -21.11 2.22
N VAL A 177 1.79 -20.30 1.63
CA VAL A 177 0.47 -19.94 2.19
C VAL A 177 -0.63 -20.15 1.14
N GLY A 178 -1.74 -19.41 1.20
CA GLY A 178 -2.78 -19.48 0.18
C GLY A 178 -2.42 -18.78 -1.14
N TYR A 179 -3.36 -18.75 -2.06
CA TYR A 179 -3.19 -18.10 -3.37
C TYR A 179 -3.28 -16.58 -3.24
N GLN A 180 -2.39 -15.88 -3.95
CA GLN A 180 -2.30 -14.43 -4.01
C GLN A 180 -2.43 -13.77 -2.62
N PRO A 181 -1.46 -14.00 -1.72
CA PRO A 181 -1.45 -13.41 -0.39
C PRO A 181 -1.25 -11.90 -0.47
N GLU A 182 -2.12 -11.17 0.20
CA GLU A 182 -2.12 -9.72 0.30
C GLU A 182 -1.47 -9.27 1.62
N GLU A 183 -2.16 -8.42 2.39
CA GLU A 183 -1.58 -7.82 3.57
C GLU A 183 -1.34 -8.83 4.70
N VAL A 184 -0.36 -8.52 5.52
CA VAL A 184 0.15 -9.39 6.60
C VAL A 184 0.19 -8.63 7.92
N ALA A 185 -0.15 -9.30 9.01
CA ALA A 185 -0.10 -8.74 10.37
C ALA A 185 0.48 -9.74 11.37
N ILE A 186 1.07 -9.25 12.46
CA ILE A 186 1.65 -10.07 13.51
C ILE A 186 0.95 -9.81 14.84
N ILE A 187 0.55 -10.89 15.52
CA ILE A 187 0.13 -10.86 16.92
C ILE A 187 0.92 -11.91 17.71
N GLY A 188 1.59 -11.49 18.74
CA GLY A 188 2.47 -12.37 19.49
C GLY A 188 3.56 -12.97 18.61
N ASN A 189 3.61 -14.30 18.51
CA ASN A 189 4.58 -15.01 17.66
C ASN A 189 3.93 -15.66 16.43
N GLN A 190 2.78 -15.16 16.02
CA GLN A 190 2.05 -15.63 14.85
C GLN A 190 1.97 -14.54 13.79
N LEU A 191 2.27 -14.90 12.56
CA LEU A 191 2.02 -14.08 11.38
C LEU A 191 0.72 -14.54 10.74
N PHE A 192 -0.13 -13.59 10.44
CA PHE A 192 -1.40 -13.78 9.75
C PHE A 192 -1.31 -13.21 8.34
N VAL A 193 -1.83 -13.94 7.36
CA VAL A 193 -1.72 -13.61 5.94
C VAL A 193 -3.08 -13.67 5.29
N ALA A 194 -3.56 -12.57 4.74
CA ALA A 194 -4.81 -12.53 4.00
C ALA A 194 -4.60 -13.13 2.60
N ASN A 195 -5.29 -14.22 2.27
CA ASN A 195 -5.21 -14.85 0.95
C ASN A 195 -6.41 -14.41 0.12
N SER A 196 -6.15 -13.74 -1.02
CA SER A 196 -7.23 -13.23 -1.86
C SER A 196 -7.67 -14.20 -2.94
N GLY A 197 -6.74 -14.94 -3.55
CA GLY A 197 -7.01 -15.66 -4.77
C GLY A 197 -7.55 -14.76 -5.90
N GLY A 198 -7.24 -13.44 -5.85
CA GLY A 198 -7.90 -12.41 -6.66
C GLY A 198 -7.83 -12.69 -8.16
N TYR A 199 -6.64 -12.99 -8.68
CA TYR A 199 -6.48 -13.34 -10.09
C TYR A 199 -7.03 -14.74 -10.41
N GLN A 200 -6.94 -15.69 -9.49
CA GLN A 200 -7.51 -17.03 -9.65
C GLN A 200 -9.04 -16.95 -9.75
N GLY A 201 -9.69 -16.13 -8.92
CA GLY A 201 -11.12 -15.88 -8.98
C GLY A 201 -11.57 -15.31 -10.32
N MET A 202 -10.80 -14.37 -10.88
CA MET A 202 -11.08 -13.79 -12.20
C MET A 202 -11.00 -14.80 -13.35
N THR A 203 -10.33 -15.93 -13.18
CA THR A 203 -10.24 -17.01 -14.18
C THR A 203 -11.30 -18.12 -13.99
N GLY A 204 -12.23 -17.92 -13.08
CA GLY A 204 -13.33 -18.86 -12.80
C GLY A 204 -12.95 -20.04 -11.89
N GLN A 205 -11.76 -20.02 -11.28
CA GLN A 205 -11.33 -21.04 -10.32
C GLN A 205 -11.81 -20.76 -8.87
N GLY A 206 -12.47 -19.61 -8.65
CA GLY A 206 -12.90 -19.14 -7.34
C GLY A 206 -11.85 -18.34 -6.58
N TYR A 207 -12.31 -17.44 -5.73
CA TYR A 207 -11.46 -16.64 -4.85
C TYR A 207 -11.01 -17.48 -3.65
N GLU A 208 -9.81 -17.21 -3.13
CA GLU A 208 -9.42 -17.72 -1.82
C GLU A 208 -10.19 -16.97 -0.72
N SER A 209 -10.44 -17.63 0.42
CA SER A 209 -11.25 -17.08 1.50
C SER A 209 -10.61 -17.26 2.87
N THR A 210 -9.30 -17.42 2.94
CA THR A 210 -8.61 -17.82 4.17
C THR A 210 -7.60 -16.78 4.66
N VAL A 211 -7.40 -16.76 5.97
CA VAL A 211 -6.24 -16.17 6.62
C VAL A 211 -5.31 -17.31 7.06
N SER A 212 -4.12 -17.39 6.48
CA SER A 212 -3.09 -18.34 6.92
C SER A 212 -2.47 -17.89 8.24
N VAL A 213 -2.19 -18.83 9.13
CA VAL A 213 -1.50 -18.61 10.41
C VAL A 213 -0.14 -19.28 10.37
N VAL A 214 0.92 -18.50 10.44
CA VAL A 214 2.30 -18.97 10.37
C VAL A 214 3.01 -18.76 11.71
N ASP A 215 3.60 -19.80 12.27
CA ASP A 215 4.46 -19.67 13.46
C ASP A 215 5.82 -19.09 13.06
N LEU A 216 6.20 -17.98 13.68
CA LEU A 216 7.41 -17.23 13.32
C LEU A 216 8.73 -17.91 13.76
N ASN A 217 8.68 -18.84 14.71
CA ASN A 217 9.87 -19.59 15.13
C ASN A 217 10.23 -20.68 14.11
N THR A 218 9.21 -21.34 13.57
CA THR A 218 9.38 -22.50 12.68
C THR A 218 9.21 -22.15 11.21
N MET A 219 8.63 -20.98 10.90
CA MET A 219 8.19 -20.59 9.55
C MET A 219 7.30 -21.66 8.90
N GLN A 220 6.40 -22.25 9.67
CA GLN A 220 5.43 -23.22 9.19
C GLN A 220 4.01 -22.70 9.33
N GLU A 221 3.18 -22.94 8.32
CA GLU A 221 1.74 -22.71 8.43
C GLU A 221 1.13 -23.70 9.42
N THR A 222 0.50 -23.19 10.47
CA THR A 222 -0.07 -24.00 11.55
C THR A 222 -1.58 -24.09 11.49
N ASP A 223 -2.23 -23.15 10.82
CA ASP A 223 -3.69 -23.09 10.68
C ASP A 223 -4.11 -22.26 9.47
N LYS A 224 -5.35 -22.45 9.01
CA LYS A 224 -6.05 -21.62 8.02
C LYS A 224 -7.45 -21.29 8.53
N ILE A 225 -7.72 -20.00 8.72
CA ILE A 225 -9.01 -19.51 9.18
C ILE A 225 -9.85 -19.14 7.96
N VAL A 226 -10.97 -19.83 7.76
CA VAL A 226 -11.93 -19.45 6.71
C VAL A 226 -12.68 -18.19 7.15
N VAL A 227 -12.70 -17.16 6.31
CA VAL A 227 -13.33 -15.86 6.59
C VAL A 227 -14.34 -15.50 5.51
N ALA A 228 -13.90 -15.05 4.34
CA ALA A 228 -14.73 -14.60 3.23
C ALA A 228 -13.91 -14.52 1.93
N PRO A 229 -14.56 -14.53 0.76
CA PRO A 229 -13.84 -14.48 -0.52
C PRO A 229 -13.05 -13.18 -0.70
N ASN A 230 -11.85 -13.31 -1.32
CA ASN A 230 -11.07 -12.20 -1.82
C ASN A 230 -10.61 -11.21 -0.72
N LEU A 231 -9.91 -11.74 0.29
CA LEU A 231 -9.38 -10.95 1.40
C LEU A 231 -8.29 -9.98 0.90
N HIS A 232 -8.18 -8.80 1.56
CA HIS A 232 -7.22 -7.78 1.12
C HIS A 232 -6.44 -7.16 2.27
N ARG A 233 -7.02 -6.16 2.98
CA ARG A 233 -6.35 -5.50 4.11
C ARG A 233 -6.44 -6.37 5.35
N LEU A 234 -5.35 -6.37 6.11
CA LEU A 234 -5.25 -7.12 7.37
C LEU A 234 -4.46 -6.32 8.39
N ARG A 235 -5.11 -5.82 9.42
CA ARG A 235 -4.51 -5.00 10.47
C ARG A 235 -4.79 -5.56 11.86
N ALA A 236 -3.77 -5.57 12.70
CA ALA A 236 -3.95 -5.85 14.12
C ALA A 236 -4.29 -4.57 14.90
N ASP A 237 -5.19 -4.67 15.86
CA ASP A 237 -5.46 -3.61 16.81
C ASP A 237 -4.73 -3.84 18.16
N LYS A 238 -4.83 -2.88 19.07
CA LYS A 238 -4.18 -2.96 20.39
C LYS A 238 -4.78 -3.99 21.34
N TYR A 239 -5.88 -4.66 20.96
CA TYR A 239 -6.54 -5.71 21.73
C TYR A 239 -6.22 -7.11 21.20
N ASP A 240 -5.20 -7.23 20.34
CA ASP A 240 -4.86 -8.47 19.65
C ASP A 240 -6.01 -9.02 18.79
N GLN A 241 -6.87 -8.16 18.25
CA GLN A 241 -7.84 -8.53 17.23
C GLN A 241 -7.26 -8.22 15.85
N LEU A 242 -7.68 -8.99 14.84
CA LEU A 242 -7.36 -8.72 13.45
C LEU A 242 -8.58 -8.18 12.75
N TRP A 243 -8.39 -7.11 12.00
CA TRP A 243 -9.38 -6.55 11.10
C TRP A 243 -9.01 -6.89 9.67
N VAL A 244 -9.90 -7.58 8.96
CA VAL A 244 -9.66 -8.03 7.59
C VAL A 244 -10.79 -7.60 6.68
N THR A 245 -10.44 -7.02 5.52
CA THR A 245 -11.41 -6.63 4.49
C THR A 245 -11.58 -7.76 3.48
N ALA A 246 -12.82 -8.01 3.06
CA ALA A 246 -13.16 -8.88 1.96
C ALA A 246 -13.75 -8.05 0.82
N ARG A 247 -13.28 -8.27 -0.40
CA ARG A 247 -13.81 -7.61 -1.61
C ARG A 247 -15.03 -8.33 -2.19
N GLY A 248 -15.39 -9.50 -1.62
CA GLY A 248 -16.41 -10.37 -2.15
C GLY A 248 -15.99 -11.03 -3.47
N ASN A 249 -16.96 -11.62 -4.15
CA ASN A 249 -16.74 -12.33 -5.41
C ASN A 249 -17.20 -11.53 -6.64
N TYR A 250 -17.62 -10.27 -6.45
CA TYR A 250 -18.20 -9.38 -7.47
C TYR A 250 -19.50 -9.91 -8.08
N MET A 251 -20.21 -10.81 -7.40
CA MET A 251 -21.50 -11.37 -7.80
C MET A 251 -22.49 -11.30 -6.64
N ASP A 252 -22.50 -12.29 -5.78
CA ASP A 252 -23.44 -12.53 -4.70
C ASP A 252 -22.84 -12.43 -3.29
N ASP A 253 -21.50 -12.48 -3.18
CA ASP A 253 -20.78 -12.18 -1.94
C ASP A 253 -20.38 -10.70 -1.94
N GLU A 254 -21.07 -9.89 -1.15
CA GLU A 254 -20.82 -8.46 -1.05
C GLU A 254 -19.52 -8.15 -0.26
N PRO A 255 -18.86 -7.01 -0.52
CA PRO A 255 -17.73 -6.58 0.27
C PRO A 255 -18.11 -6.31 1.73
N ALA A 256 -17.25 -6.73 2.66
CA ALA A 256 -17.48 -6.55 4.09
C ALA A 256 -16.14 -6.42 4.85
N ILE A 257 -16.22 -5.98 6.10
CA ILE A 257 -15.08 -6.00 7.02
C ILE A 257 -15.35 -6.96 8.18
N TYR A 258 -14.39 -7.84 8.45
CA TYR A 258 -14.44 -8.86 9.48
C TYR A 258 -13.46 -8.53 10.60
N TRP A 259 -13.77 -8.98 11.83
CA TRP A 259 -12.80 -9.03 12.90
C TRP A 259 -12.61 -10.46 13.38
N LEU A 260 -11.36 -10.79 13.70
CA LEU A 260 -10.98 -12.09 14.25
C LEU A 260 -10.50 -11.87 15.68
N THR A 261 -10.90 -12.75 16.57
CA THR A 261 -10.56 -12.72 17.99
C THR A 261 -10.11 -14.09 18.49
N LYS A 262 -9.43 -14.12 19.62
CA LYS A 262 -9.03 -15.39 20.25
C LYS A 262 -10.24 -16.06 20.93
N ASP A 263 -10.48 -17.32 20.63
CA ASP A 263 -11.44 -18.16 21.34
C ASP A 263 -10.97 -18.48 22.78
N ALA A 264 -11.79 -19.19 23.56
CA ALA A 264 -11.45 -19.59 24.92
C ALA A 264 -10.22 -20.51 25.03
N LYS A 265 -9.75 -21.07 23.91
CA LYS A 265 -8.54 -21.87 23.80
C LYS A 265 -7.33 -21.08 23.30
N GLY A 266 -7.50 -19.78 23.08
CA GLY A 266 -6.46 -18.88 22.56
C GLY A 266 -6.23 -18.98 21.06
N ARG A 267 -7.09 -19.68 20.29
CA ARG A 267 -6.98 -19.78 18.82
C ARG A 267 -7.72 -18.60 18.19
N MET A 268 -7.14 -18.03 17.15
CA MET A 268 -7.77 -16.99 16.37
C MET A 268 -8.94 -17.55 15.56
N THR A 269 -10.11 -16.91 15.66
CA THR A 269 -11.34 -17.30 14.97
C THR A 269 -12.12 -16.06 14.54
N VAL A 270 -13.03 -16.19 13.59
CA VAL A 270 -13.91 -15.09 13.17
C VAL A 270 -14.84 -14.72 14.34
N GLY A 271 -14.74 -13.48 14.80
CA GLY A 271 -15.58 -12.91 15.85
C GLY A 271 -16.88 -12.32 15.33
N GLY A 272 -16.86 -11.81 14.10
CA GLY A 272 -18.02 -11.22 13.42
C GLY A 272 -17.64 -10.38 12.20
N HIS A 273 -18.62 -9.66 11.65
CA HIS A 273 -18.42 -8.77 10.51
C HIS A 273 -19.40 -7.59 10.56
N LEU A 274 -19.09 -6.58 9.75
CA LEU A 274 -20.00 -5.51 9.37
C LEU A 274 -20.17 -5.55 7.86
N ASP A 275 -21.41 -5.44 7.38
CA ASP A 275 -21.77 -5.31 5.95
C ASP A 275 -21.41 -3.91 5.46
N GLN A 276 -20.12 -3.58 5.60
CA GLN A 276 -19.55 -2.30 5.26
C GLN A 276 -18.38 -2.52 4.30
N PRO A 277 -18.49 -2.07 3.05
CA PRO A 277 -17.36 -2.04 2.12
C PRO A 277 -16.23 -1.18 2.67
N VAL A 278 -15.05 -1.78 2.80
CA VAL A 278 -13.83 -1.10 3.23
C VAL A 278 -12.70 -1.45 2.25
N SER A 279 -12.20 -0.44 1.55
CA SER A 279 -11.11 -0.60 0.58
C SER A 279 -9.75 -0.42 1.24
N ASP A 280 -9.63 0.53 2.17
CA ASP A 280 -8.45 0.71 3.01
C ASP A 280 -8.82 1.28 4.37
N LEU A 281 -7.94 1.09 5.35
CA LEU A 281 -8.17 1.47 6.73
C LEU A 281 -6.89 1.84 7.47
N CYS A 282 -7.03 2.68 8.50
CA CYS A 282 -5.97 3.01 9.44
C CYS A 282 -6.51 2.93 10.87
N ILE A 283 -5.84 2.19 11.75
CA ILE A 283 -6.26 2.02 13.15
C ILE A 283 -5.39 2.89 14.04
N VAL A 284 -6.01 3.78 14.82
CA VAL A 284 -5.33 4.61 15.81
C VAL A 284 -6.11 4.58 17.12
N GLY A 285 -5.55 3.95 18.14
CA GLY A 285 -6.20 3.74 19.44
C GLY A 285 -7.42 2.82 19.32
N ASP A 286 -8.61 3.33 19.65
CA ASP A 286 -9.88 2.61 19.54
C ASP A 286 -10.62 2.89 18.23
N SER A 287 -10.04 3.69 17.34
CA SER A 287 -10.70 4.13 16.11
C SER A 287 -10.05 3.51 14.90
N LEU A 288 -10.85 2.83 14.10
CA LEU A 288 -10.53 2.36 12.77
C LEU A 288 -11.17 3.34 11.77
N TYR A 289 -10.35 4.15 11.13
CA TYR A 289 -10.75 5.06 10.07
C TYR A 289 -10.70 4.32 8.74
N PHE A 290 -11.70 4.52 7.89
CA PHE A 290 -11.77 3.83 6.62
C PHE A 290 -12.38 4.66 5.50
N TYR A 291 -12.09 4.26 4.28
CA TYR A 291 -12.92 4.53 3.12
C TYR A 291 -13.29 3.23 2.41
N GLY A 292 -14.46 3.23 1.77
CA GLY A 292 -14.91 2.21 0.84
C GLY A 292 -15.12 2.82 -0.54
N SER A 293 -14.75 2.09 -1.59
CA SER A 293 -15.04 2.46 -2.98
C SER A 293 -15.61 1.23 -3.66
N GLN A 294 -16.86 1.29 -4.06
CA GLN A 294 -17.59 0.18 -4.68
C GLN A 294 -18.19 0.65 -5.99
N TRP A 295 -17.96 -0.10 -7.04
CA TRP A 295 -18.56 0.17 -8.35
C TRP A 295 -20.09 -0.06 -8.31
N SER A 296 -20.83 0.89 -8.82
CA SER A 296 -22.28 0.78 -8.99
C SER A 296 -22.63 0.66 -10.47
N GLU A 297 -23.19 -0.46 -10.86
CA GLU A 297 -23.66 -0.67 -12.23
C GLU A 297 -24.88 0.22 -12.58
N VAL A 298 -25.63 0.66 -11.56
CA VAL A 298 -26.80 1.54 -11.74
C VAL A 298 -26.39 2.95 -12.13
N THR A 299 -25.39 3.49 -11.43
CA THR A 299 -24.90 4.88 -11.67
C THR A 299 -23.70 4.91 -12.62
N MET A 300 -23.08 3.77 -12.93
CA MET A 300 -21.84 3.65 -13.70
C MET A 300 -20.70 4.48 -13.08
N THR A 301 -20.69 4.58 -11.76
CA THR A 301 -19.70 5.31 -10.97
C THR A 301 -19.35 4.54 -9.71
N ASN A 302 -18.23 4.90 -9.07
CA ASN A 302 -17.93 4.39 -7.75
C ASN A 302 -18.78 5.10 -6.68
N THR A 303 -19.42 4.33 -5.83
CA THR A 303 -19.96 4.81 -4.57
C THR A 303 -18.83 4.86 -3.55
N ILE A 304 -18.52 6.05 -3.04
CA ILE A 304 -17.48 6.27 -2.07
C ILE A 304 -18.13 6.47 -0.70
N THR A 305 -17.67 5.71 0.28
CA THR A 305 -18.09 5.80 1.67
C THR A 305 -16.88 6.07 2.57
N TYR A 306 -17.11 6.77 3.66
CA TYR A 306 -16.11 7.04 4.69
C TYR A 306 -16.71 6.72 6.06
N GLY A 307 -15.87 6.38 7.03
CA GLY A 307 -16.38 6.21 8.38
C GLY A 307 -15.32 5.89 9.40
N ILE A 308 -15.80 5.73 10.63
CA ILE A 308 -15.00 5.33 11.78
C ILE A 308 -15.72 4.19 12.49
N ILE A 309 -15.02 3.10 12.73
CA ILE A 309 -15.46 1.96 13.55
C ILE A 309 -14.72 2.02 14.87
N ASN A 310 -15.42 1.77 15.98
CA ASN A 310 -14.77 1.52 17.27
C ASN A 310 -14.31 0.06 17.32
N VAL A 311 -12.99 -0.17 17.40
CA VAL A 311 -12.44 -1.53 17.38
C VAL A 311 -12.75 -2.36 18.62
N ARG A 312 -13.17 -1.71 19.72
CA ARG A 312 -13.53 -2.39 20.97
C ARG A 312 -14.98 -2.85 20.99
N THR A 313 -15.90 -2.00 20.48
CA THR A 313 -17.35 -2.29 20.48
C THR A 313 -17.81 -2.90 19.16
N HIS A 314 -16.97 -2.82 18.10
CA HIS A 314 -17.28 -3.25 16.73
C HIS A 314 -18.43 -2.46 16.07
N GLU A 315 -18.68 -1.24 16.53
CA GLU A 315 -19.76 -0.38 16.05
C GLU A 315 -19.23 0.73 15.13
N ILE A 316 -19.99 1.08 14.11
CA ILE A 316 -19.73 2.28 13.30
C ILE A 316 -20.13 3.49 14.15
N ILE A 317 -19.15 4.30 14.54
CA ILE A 317 -19.36 5.50 15.35
C ILE A 317 -19.46 6.79 14.50
N SER A 318 -19.05 6.72 13.24
CA SER A 318 -19.25 7.80 12.27
C SER A 318 -19.37 7.22 10.86
N THR A 319 -20.25 7.77 10.04
CA THR A 319 -20.39 7.46 8.61
C THR A 319 -19.75 8.53 7.72
N GLN A 320 -18.93 9.41 8.30
CA GLN A 320 -18.19 10.45 7.59
C GLN A 320 -16.89 10.79 8.33
N LEU A 321 -15.88 11.25 7.61
CA LEU A 321 -14.62 11.77 8.16
C LEU A 321 -14.56 13.29 8.16
N SER A 322 -15.26 13.93 7.23
CA SER A 322 -15.27 15.38 7.05
C SER A 322 -16.60 15.84 6.46
N GLN A 323 -16.98 17.08 6.78
CA GLN A 323 -18.10 17.79 6.13
C GLN A 323 -17.59 18.84 5.12
N ALA A 324 -16.27 18.98 4.99
CA ALA A 324 -15.68 19.90 4.03
C ALA A 324 -16.01 19.48 2.59
N PRO A 325 -16.32 20.40 1.69
CA PRO A 325 -16.67 20.07 0.31
C PRO A 325 -15.53 19.42 -0.48
N GLU A 326 -14.30 19.52 0.02
CA GLU A 326 -13.11 18.91 -0.58
C GLU A 326 -13.15 17.39 -0.59
N ILE A 327 -13.73 16.76 0.45
CA ILE A 327 -13.82 15.30 0.54
C ILE A 327 -14.74 14.73 -0.55
N SER A 328 -15.80 15.45 -0.92
CA SER A 328 -16.72 15.04 -1.99
C SER A 328 -16.13 15.22 -3.40
N LYS A 329 -15.00 15.93 -3.53
CA LYS A 329 -14.28 16.10 -4.81
C LYS A 329 -13.26 15.00 -5.07
N ILE A 330 -12.96 14.17 -4.06
CA ILE A 330 -12.10 12.98 -4.22
C ILE A 330 -12.81 12.02 -5.17
N ARG A 331 -12.13 11.65 -6.24
CA ARG A 331 -12.70 10.80 -7.29
C ARG A 331 -12.42 9.33 -7.08
N MET A 332 -11.20 9.03 -6.60
CA MET A 332 -10.74 7.67 -6.38
C MET A 332 -9.85 7.66 -5.13
N PRO A 333 -10.46 7.56 -3.94
CA PRO A 333 -9.67 7.41 -2.72
C PRO A 333 -8.86 6.12 -2.82
N TYR A 334 -7.55 6.23 -2.54
CA TYR A 334 -6.64 5.12 -2.77
C TYR A 334 -5.68 4.86 -1.59
N GLY A 335 -5.68 5.72 -0.59
CA GLY A 335 -4.98 5.53 0.67
C GLY A 335 -5.52 6.44 1.76
N ILE A 336 -5.40 6.00 3.00
CA ILE A 336 -5.74 6.75 4.20
C ILE A 336 -4.66 6.52 5.26
N ILE A 337 -4.20 7.60 5.88
CA ILE A 337 -3.35 7.53 7.06
C ILE A 337 -3.76 8.58 8.08
N VAL A 338 -3.71 8.22 9.36
CA VAL A 338 -4.11 9.07 10.48
C VAL A 338 -2.92 9.26 11.40
N ASN A 339 -2.61 10.50 11.74
CA ASN A 339 -1.57 10.84 12.68
C ASN A 339 -1.91 10.28 14.08
N PRO A 340 -1.12 9.37 14.63
CA PRO A 340 -1.45 8.71 15.90
C PRO A 340 -1.36 9.66 17.12
N ILE A 341 -0.68 10.81 16.99
CA ILE A 341 -0.51 11.79 18.06
C ILE A 341 -1.61 12.85 18.02
N HIS A 342 -1.77 13.53 16.89
CA HIS A 342 -2.66 14.68 16.74
C HIS A 342 -4.03 14.34 16.15
N ARG A 343 -4.20 13.15 15.54
CA ARG A 343 -5.45 12.66 14.94
C ARG A 343 -5.88 13.40 13.68
N ASP A 344 -5.07 14.30 13.14
CA ASP A 344 -5.21 14.78 11.78
C ASP A 344 -5.03 13.62 10.80
N PHE A 345 -5.66 13.69 9.65
CA PHE A 345 -5.64 12.58 8.70
C PHE A 345 -5.41 13.04 7.27
N TYR A 346 -4.90 12.11 6.50
CA TYR A 346 -4.55 12.32 5.10
C TYR A 346 -5.31 11.34 4.23
N LEU A 347 -5.91 11.85 3.16
CA LEU A 347 -6.55 11.06 2.11
C LEU A 347 -5.78 11.22 0.80
N MET A 348 -5.63 10.13 0.09
CA MET A 348 -4.92 10.06 -1.19
C MET A 348 -5.94 9.84 -2.30
N ASP A 349 -5.95 10.72 -3.30
CA ASP A 349 -6.83 10.63 -4.46
C ASP A 349 -6.03 10.23 -5.71
N ALA A 350 -6.23 9.02 -6.17
CA ALA A 350 -5.62 8.51 -7.41
C ALA A 350 -6.27 9.06 -8.70
N LYS A 351 -7.31 9.89 -8.57
CA LYS A 351 -8.02 10.53 -9.70
C LYS A 351 -8.60 9.53 -10.70
N ASN A 352 -7.85 9.23 -11.73
CA ASN A 352 -8.22 8.36 -12.85
C ASN A 352 -7.16 7.27 -13.11
N TYR A 353 -6.24 7.06 -12.17
CA TYR A 353 -5.11 6.14 -12.26
C TYR A 353 -4.06 6.47 -13.34
N VAL A 354 -4.20 7.57 -14.08
CA VAL A 354 -3.30 7.95 -15.19
C VAL A 354 -2.62 9.29 -14.94
N SER A 355 -3.37 10.24 -14.39
CA SER A 355 -2.84 11.56 -14.03
C SER A 355 -2.28 11.54 -12.61
N SER A 356 -1.36 12.43 -12.34
CA SER A 356 -0.87 12.67 -10.98
C SER A 356 -2.02 12.86 -10.00
N GLY A 357 -1.89 12.22 -8.84
CA GLY A 357 -2.87 12.24 -7.78
C GLY A 357 -2.84 13.51 -6.93
N GLU A 358 -3.54 13.46 -5.82
CA GLU A 358 -3.52 14.49 -4.78
C GLU A 358 -3.41 13.85 -3.39
N LEU A 359 -2.68 14.51 -2.50
CA LEU A 359 -2.72 14.29 -1.05
C LEU A 359 -3.53 15.41 -0.43
N LEU A 360 -4.57 15.07 0.33
CA LEU A 360 -5.43 16.01 1.04
C LEU A 360 -5.22 15.84 2.54
N HIS A 361 -5.05 16.95 3.25
CA HIS A 361 -4.92 16.99 4.70
C HIS A 361 -6.16 17.57 5.36
N PHE A 362 -6.60 16.90 6.43
CA PHE A 362 -7.74 17.29 7.25
C PHE A 362 -7.33 17.33 8.72
N LEU A 363 -7.80 18.33 9.43
CA LEU A 363 -7.63 18.46 10.87
C LEU A 363 -8.45 17.38 11.62
N PRO A 364 -8.20 17.16 12.93
CA PRO A 364 -8.88 16.11 13.70
C PRO A 364 -10.40 16.23 13.76
N ASP A 365 -10.93 17.43 13.59
CA ASP A 365 -12.37 17.72 13.54
C ASP A 365 -12.98 17.54 12.14
N GLY A 366 -12.17 17.14 11.16
CA GLY A 366 -12.57 16.99 9.77
C GLY A 366 -12.52 18.26 8.95
N THR A 367 -12.05 19.38 9.48
CA THR A 367 -11.83 20.61 8.70
C THR A 367 -10.73 20.37 7.66
N PHE A 368 -11.00 20.74 6.41
CA PHE A 368 -9.98 20.71 5.36
C PHE A 368 -8.91 21.78 5.62
N ASP A 369 -7.65 21.39 5.55
CA ASP A 369 -6.52 22.32 5.76
C ASP A 369 -5.85 22.68 4.42
N TRP A 370 -5.27 21.69 3.74
CA TRP A 370 -4.59 21.90 2.45
C TRP A 370 -4.60 20.63 1.60
N LYS A 371 -4.18 20.78 0.35
CA LYS A 371 -3.90 19.69 -0.55
C LYS A 371 -2.72 19.99 -1.45
N VAL A 372 -2.07 18.94 -1.93
CA VAL A 372 -0.92 19.04 -2.84
C VAL A 372 -0.98 17.95 -3.92
N LYS A 373 -0.42 18.26 -5.09
CA LYS A 373 -0.28 17.32 -6.20
C LYS A 373 0.87 16.35 -5.91
N THR A 374 0.62 15.06 -6.08
CA THR A 374 1.56 13.95 -5.86
C THR A 374 2.11 13.37 -7.16
N GLY A 375 2.80 12.24 -7.08
CA GLY A 375 3.02 11.34 -8.22
C GLY A 375 1.71 10.66 -8.66
N ASP A 376 1.84 9.67 -9.56
CA ASP A 376 0.69 8.92 -10.09
C ASP A 376 0.28 7.84 -9.08
N ILE A 377 -1.00 7.77 -8.74
CA ILE A 377 -1.59 6.80 -7.80
C ILE A 377 -0.89 6.84 -6.42
N PRO A 378 -1.07 7.93 -5.63
CA PRO A 378 -0.62 7.96 -4.24
C PRO A 378 -1.38 6.92 -3.42
N ALA A 379 -0.68 6.04 -2.68
CA ALA A 379 -1.29 4.87 -2.09
C ALA A 379 -0.86 4.58 -0.65
N HIS A 380 0.43 4.60 -0.38
CA HIS A 380 0.98 4.08 0.87
C HIS A 380 1.85 5.13 1.54
N ALA A 381 1.66 5.31 2.85
CA ALA A 381 2.43 6.30 3.60
C ALA A 381 2.91 5.75 4.94
N ALA A 382 4.03 6.30 5.41
CA ALA A 382 4.60 5.99 6.71
C ALA A 382 5.12 7.25 7.41
N PHE A 383 4.71 7.47 8.65
CA PHE A 383 5.18 8.59 9.46
C PHE A 383 6.63 8.37 9.92
N ARG A 384 7.44 9.39 9.75
CA ARG A 384 8.78 9.45 10.28
C ARG A 384 8.77 10.14 11.65
N TYR A 385 9.28 9.43 12.64
CA TYR A 385 9.49 9.98 13.99
C TYR A 385 10.87 10.61 14.10
N LYS A 386 10.99 11.54 15.03
CA LYS A 386 12.27 12.10 15.43
C LYS A 386 13.17 10.97 15.96
N SER A 387 14.41 10.93 15.53
CA SER A 387 15.39 10.00 16.09
C SER A 387 15.60 10.32 17.58
N GLU A 388 15.57 9.31 18.43
CA GLU A 388 16.07 9.47 19.80
C GLU A 388 17.58 9.78 19.70
N GLU A 389 18.01 10.87 20.34
CA GLU A 389 19.41 11.28 20.41
C GLU A 389 20.22 10.33 21.32
#